data_6e25060d6e3d876550d5cfe27dfe2e00
#
_entry.id   6e25060d6e3d876550d5cfe27dfe2e00
#
_cell.length_a   1.000
_cell.length_b   1.000
_cell.length_c   1.000
_cell.angle_alpha   90.00
_cell.angle_beta   90.00
_cell.angle_gamma   90.00
#
_symmetry.space_group_name_H-M   'P 1'
#
loop_
_entity.id
_entity.type
_entity.pdbx_description
1 polymer ?
#
loop_
_entity_poly.entity_id
_entity_poly.type
_entity_poly.pdbx_seq_one_letter_code
_entity_poly.pdbx_strand_id
1 'polypeptide(L)'
;MKYIYKLLSFKSLILSIFILFIGASTYAETTFEKIKRTGKVTVGTEAAFPPFEFVKDGKIVGYGKDILDYIIADLGVELNQLDLPWQGILPGVLAGKFDFVATSVSIRAERAKKYAFTVPIAEGTNWVMKRKGDNSIMSPDDLSGKVVCTQLASGAEKASQEWEKDMKSRGLKGFKELKLFTAHPEATLAVANGTCDAQTQPLPNLAVVAKNQKGVFELVGPISGKAYMAWVTRPEDTDLRDYLSSKILEMRDKGIIDEIQEKWFGFKMPIPSEGHLPEGAL
;
A
#
# COMPACT_ATOMS: atom_id res chain seq x y z
N MET A 1 15.25 -3.00 78.25
CA MET A 1 15.85 -2.10 77.25
C MET A 1 16.52 -2.78 76.04
N LYS A 2 16.65 -4.09 75.96
CA LYS A 2 17.36 -4.81 74.84
C LYS A 2 16.48 -5.32 73.71
N TYR A 3 15.14 -5.21 73.84
CA TYR A 3 14.22 -5.70 72.80
C TYR A 3 13.73 -4.61 71.80
N ILE A 4 13.93 -3.34 72.06
CA ILE A 4 13.46 -2.23 71.24
C ILE A 4 14.37 -2.01 70.04
N TYR A 5 15.67 -2.27 70.13
CA TYR A 5 16.62 -2.09 69.07
C TYR A 5 16.59 -3.16 67.96
N LYS A 6 16.06 -4.36 68.24
CA LYS A 6 15.91 -5.44 67.24
C LYS A 6 14.70 -5.21 66.29
N LEU A 7 13.67 -4.50 66.72
CA LEU A 7 12.49 -4.20 65.88
C LEU A 7 12.73 -3.03 64.89
N LEU A 8 13.62 -2.10 65.22
CA LEU A 8 13.93 -0.96 64.37
C LEU A 8 14.88 -1.37 63.18
N SER A 9 15.74 -2.34 63.36
CA SER A 9 16.65 -2.81 62.30
C SER A 9 15.93 -3.64 61.21
N PHE A 10 14.85 -4.37 61.61
CA PHE A 10 14.10 -5.20 60.67
C PHE A 10 13.15 -4.38 59.76
N LYS A 11 12.59 -3.27 60.27
CA LYS A 11 11.77 -2.34 59.49
C LYS A 11 12.57 -1.52 58.49
N SER A 12 13.83 -1.17 58.79
CA SER A 12 14.70 -0.47 57.87
C SER A 12 15.18 -1.36 56.71
N LEU A 13 15.35 -2.66 56.96
CA LEU A 13 15.78 -3.61 55.90
C LEU A 13 14.65 -3.89 54.90
N ILE A 14 13.40 -3.95 55.34
CA ILE A 14 12.24 -4.15 54.45
C ILE A 14 11.97 -2.93 53.60
N LEU A 15 12.19 -1.71 54.13
CA LEU A 15 11.99 -0.46 53.39
C LEU A 15 13.07 -0.25 52.32
N SER A 16 14.31 -0.75 52.53
CA SER A 16 15.41 -0.68 51.55
C SER A 16 15.25 -1.66 50.38
N ILE A 17 14.55 -2.79 50.59
CA ILE A 17 14.26 -3.75 49.50
C ILE A 17 13.11 -3.27 48.60
N PHE A 18 12.22 -2.43 49.10
CA PHE A 18 11.08 -1.91 48.30
C PHE A 18 11.46 -0.74 47.36
N ILE A 19 12.62 -0.10 47.56
CA ILE A 19 13.10 1.03 46.74
C ILE A 19 13.87 0.56 45.48
N LEU A 20 14.32 -0.71 45.44
CA LEU A 20 15.06 -1.28 44.29
C LEU A 20 14.17 -1.82 43.16
N PHE A 21 12.84 -1.73 43.30
CA PHE A 21 11.87 -2.14 42.25
C PHE A 21 11.28 -0.96 41.44
N ILE A 22 11.86 0.25 41.56
CA ILE A 22 11.44 1.40 40.80
C ILE A 22 12.26 1.45 39.51
N GLY A 23 11.60 1.02 38.42
CA GLY A 23 11.83 1.62 37.09
C GLY A 23 12.82 0.94 36.16
N ALA A 24 12.70 -0.35 35.94
CA ALA A 24 12.95 -0.79 34.56
C ALA A 24 11.66 -0.59 33.78
N SER A 25 11.42 0.63 33.29
CA SER A 25 10.54 0.80 32.14
C SER A 25 11.16 -0.01 31.03
N THR A 26 10.76 -1.27 30.89
CA THR A 26 11.03 -2.04 29.68
C THR A 26 10.29 -1.31 28.55
N TYR A 27 10.96 -0.35 27.90
CA TYR A 27 10.49 0.08 26.60
C TYR A 27 10.32 -1.18 25.76
N ALA A 28 9.11 -1.46 25.33
CA ALA A 28 8.87 -2.55 24.41
C ALA A 28 9.70 -2.28 23.15
N GLU A 29 10.50 -3.27 22.76
CA GLU A 29 11.33 -3.21 21.55
C GLU A 29 10.44 -2.85 20.36
N THR A 30 10.82 -1.83 19.58
CA THR A 30 10.08 -1.49 18.37
C THR A 30 10.30 -2.54 17.27
N THR A 31 9.41 -2.58 16.27
CA THR A 31 9.57 -3.45 15.11
C THR A 31 10.89 -3.19 14.39
N PHE A 32 11.29 -1.93 14.28
CA PHE A 32 12.54 -1.57 13.61
C PHE A 32 13.77 -1.99 14.40
N GLU A 33 13.76 -1.87 15.72
CA GLU A 33 14.83 -2.40 16.60
C GLU A 33 14.93 -3.92 16.51
N LYS A 34 13.78 -4.62 16.53
CA LYS A 34 13.72 -6.07 16.33
C LYS A 34 14.36 -6.48 15.00
N ILE A 35 14.02 -5.80 13.88
CA ILE A 35 14.59 -6.07 12.56
C ILE A 35 16.11 -5.92 12.60
N LYS A 36 16.64 -4.83 13.14
CA LYS A 36 18.08 -4.57 13.26
C LYS A 36 18.78 -5.61 14.11
N ARG A 37 18.20 -5.98 15.25
CA ARG A 37 18.77 -6.98 16.17
C ARG A 37 18.76 -8.39 15.59
N THR A 38 17.68 -8.78 14.91
CA THR A 38 17.55 -10.15 14.36
C THR A 38 18.23 -10.33 13.02
N GLY A 39 18.53 -9.22 12.30
CA GLY A 39 19.02 -9.26 10.93
C GLY A 39 18.00 -9.82 9.94
N LYS A 40 16.69 -9.78 10.25
CA LYS A 40 15.63 -10.36 9.44
C LYS A 40 14.43 -9.42 9.38
N VAL A 41 13.82 -9.33 8.18
CA VAL A 41 12.56 -8.62 7.96
C VAL A 41 11.60 -9.47 7.17
N THR A 42 10.32 -9.47 7.57
CA THR A 42 9.23 -10.13 6.83
C THR A 42 8.28 -9.07 6.28
N VAL A 43 7.99 -9.11 4.98
CA VAL A 43 7.10 -8.15 4.32
C VAL A 43 5.94 -8.84 3.63
N GLY A 44 4.75 -8.21 3.66
CA GLY A 44 3.59 -8.64 2.91
C GLY A 44 3.52 -7.92 1.57
N THR A 45 3.39 -8.66 0.48
CA THR A 45 3.32 -8.15 -0.89
C THR A 45 2.18 -8.85 -1.64
N GLU A 46 1.42 -8.12 -2.46
CA GLU A 46 0.55 -8.70 -3.48
C GLU A 46 1.33 -8.81 -4.78
N ALA A 47 1.81 -10.02 -5.12
CA ALA A 47 2.56 -10.23 -6.36
C ALA A 47 1.65 -10.56 -7.57
N ALA A 48 0.48 -9.91 -7.62
CA ALA A 48 -0.48 -9.93 -8.72
C ALA A 48 -0.85 -8.51 -9.20
N PHE A 49 0.04 -7.53 -9.01
CA PHE A 49 -0.18 -6.12 -9.31
C PHE A 49 0.88 -5.53 -10.28
N PRO A 50 0.99 -6.07 -11.52
CA PRO A 50 1.95 -5.57 -12.50
C PRO A 50 1.65 -4.14 -12.91
N PRO A 51 2.68 -3.30 -13.21
CA PRO A 51 4.10 -3.60 -13.12
C PRO A 51 4.74 -3.29 -11.76
N PHE A 52 3.94 -3.06 -10.71
CA PHE A 52 4.43 -2.73 -9.37
C PHE A 52 5.09 -3.92 -8.68
N GLU A 53 4.33 -4.97 -8.39
CA GLU A 53 4.80 -6.22 -7.81
C GLU A 53 4.09 -7.39 -8.52
N PHE A 54 4.84 -8.32 -9.11
CA PHE A 54 4.27 -9.48 -9.79
C PHE A 54 5.26 -10.63 -9.91
N VAL A 55 4.72 -11.85 -10.06
CA VAL A 55 5.56 -13.03 -10.28
C VAL A 55 5.96 -13.12 -11.74
N LYS A 56 7.28 -13.24 -12.00
CA LYS A 56 7.87 -13.57 -13.28
C LYS A 56 8.97 -14.61 -13.08
N ASP A 57 8.91 -15.69 -13.83
CA ASP A 57 9.87 -16.81 -13.76
C ASP A 57 10.06 -17.33 -12.31
N GLY A 58 8.95 -17.42 -11.54
CA GLY A 58 8.94 -17.90 -10.16
C GLY A 58 9.50 -16.92 -9.12
N LYS A 59 9.78 -15.67 -9.50
CA LYS A 59 10.31 -14.64 -8.61
C LYS A 59 9.39 -13.42 -8.59
N ILE A 60 9.30 -12.77 -7.44
CA ILE A 60 8.65 -11.46 -7.34
C ILE A 60 9.57 -10.43 -7.97
N VAL A 61 9.04 -9.66 -8.91
CA VAL A 61 9.72 -8.59 -9.63
C VAL A 61 8.79 -7.38 -9.74
N GLY A 62 9.31 -6.24 -10.18
CA GLY A 62 8.52 -5.05 -10.44
C GLY A 62 9.10 -3.78 -9.82
N TYR A 63 8.40 -2.68 -10.04
CA TYR A 63 8.79 -1.36 -9.57
C TYR A 63 8.99 -1.30 -8.05
N GLY A 64 8.01 -1.76 -7.28
CA GLY A 64 8.11 -1.79 -5.82
C GLY A 64 9.14 -2.80 -5.32
N LYS A 65 9.39 -3.89 -6.08
CA LYS A 65 10.46 -4.83 -5.74
C LYS A 65 11.85 -4.19 -5.88
N ASP A 66 12.08 -3.40 -6.91
CA ASP A 66 13.36 -2.70 -7.08
C ASP A 66 13.60 -1.69 -5.94
N ILE A 67 12.55 -0.97 -5.49
CA ILE A 67 12.63 -0.10 -4.30
C ILE A 67 12.95 -0.92 -3.04
N LEU A 68 12.25 -2.03 -2.85
CA LEU A 68 12.45 -2.90 -1.68
C LEU A 68 13.88 -3.43 -1.65
N ASP A 69 14.40 -3.91 -2.76
CA ASP A 69 15.78 -4.45 -2.83
C ASP A 69 16.83 -3.40 -2.47
N TYR A 70 16.66 -2.15 -2.92
CA TYR A 70 17.54 -1.05 -2.54
C TYR A 70 17.53 -0.82 -1.02
N ILE A 71 16.34 -0.77 -0.42
CA ILE A 71 16.18 -0.53 1.03
C ILE A 71 16.74 -1.70 1.85
N ILE A 72 16.48 -2.94 1.42
CA ILE A 72 16.98 -4.14 2.12
C ILE A 72 18.50 -4.26 2.04
N ALA A 73 19.09 -3.88 0.91
CA ALA A 73 20.56 -3.85 0.76
C ALA A 73 21.21 -2.80 1.69
N ASP A 74 20.59 -1.62 1.84
CA ASP A 74 21.05 -0.58 2.79
C ASP A 74 20.90 -1.04 4.24
N LEU A 75 19.78 -1.70 4.59
CA LEU A 75 19.52 -2.18 5.94
C LEU A 75 20.40 -3.38 6.32
N GLY A 76 20.91 -4.12 5.34
CA GLY A 76 21.82 -5.26 5.55
C GLY A 76 21.17 -6.45 6.24
N VAL A 77 19.88 -6.72 5.98
CA VAL A 77 19.11 -7.80 6.61
C VAL A 77 18.62 -8.83 5.60
N GLU A 78 18.29 -10.02 6.08
CA GLU A 78 17.63 -11.07 5.31
C GLU A 78 16.15 -10.72 5.06
N LEU A 79 15.71 -10.73 3.79
CA LEU A 79 14.34 -10.48 3.39
C LEU A 79 13.54 -11.79 3.30
N ASN A 80 12.45 -11.87 4.03
CA ASN A 80 11.37 -12.84 3.82
C ASN A 80 10.16 -12.11 3.19
N GLN A 81 10.00 -12.19 1.87
CA GLN A 81 8.90 -11.54 1.15
C GLN A 81 7.77 -12.55 0.89
N LEU A 82 6.60 -12.29 1.47
CA LEU A 82 5.41 -13.13 1.36
C LEU A 82 4.52 -12.62 0.22
N ASP A 83 4.20 -13.50 -0.74
CA ASP A 83 3.16 -13.25 -1.74
C ASP A 83 1.80 -13.62 -1.14
N LEU A 84 0.93 -12.63 -0.98
CA LEU A 84 -0.34 -12.76 -0.29
C LEU A 84 -1.48 -12.16 -1.13
N PRO A 85 -2.69 -12.74 -1.07
CA PRO A 85 -3.88 -12.10 -1.64
C PRO A 85 -4.12 -10.72 -1.02
N TRP A 86 -4.47 -9.74 -1.87
CA TRP A 86 -4.69 -8.36 -1.45
C TRP A 86 -5.57 -8.21 -0.20
N GLN A 87 -6.66 -8.98 -0.12
CA GLN A 87 -7.63 -8.90 0.96
C GLN A 87 -7.04 -9.25 2.34
N GLY A 88 -5.93 -9.99 2.37
CA GLY A 88 -5.23 -10.39 3.60
C GLY A 88 -4.11 -9.43 4.04
N ILE A 89 -3.67 -8.52 3.16
CA ILE A 89 -2.45 -7.71 3.39
C ILE A 89 -2.66 -6.68 4.51
N LEU A 90 -3.63 -5.80 4.38
CA LEU A 90 -3.84 -4.75 5.37
C LEU A 90 -4.25 -5.30 6.76
N PRO A 91 -5.18 -6.26 6.88
CA PRO A 91 -5.42 -6.92 8.17
C PRO A 91 -4.20 -7.68 8.70
N GLY A 92 -3.39 -8.24 7.83
CA GLY A 92 -2.19 -9.03 8.20
C GLY A 92 -1.12 -8.20 8.91
N VAL A 93 -0.83 -6.98 8.43
CA VAL A 93 0.15 -6.11 9.08
C VAL A 93 -0.33 -5.66 10.46
N LEU A 94 -1.60 -5.32 10.64
CA LEU A 94 -2.17 -4.98 11.94
C LEU A 94 -2.12 -6.17 12.92
N ALA A 95 -2.29 -7.38 12.42
CA ALA A 95 -2.17 -8.60 13.22
C ALA A 95 -0.71 -9.03 13.49
N GLY A 96 0.29 -8.24 13.06
CA GLY A 96 1.71 -8.55 13.27
C GLY A 96 2.22 -9.78 12.52
N LYS A 97 1.54 -10.21 11.44
CA LYS A 97 1.95 -11.39 10.66
C LYS A 97 3.23 -11.14 9.84
N PHE A 98 3.53 -9.89 9.58
CA PHE A 98 4.75 -9.40 8.93
C PHE A 98 5.04 -7.97 9.41
N ASP A 99 6.24 -7.49 9.16
CA ASP A 99 6.73 -6.26 9.75
C ASP A 99 6.16 -5.00 9.07
N PHE A 100 6.03 -5.02 7.73
CA PHE A 100 5.38 -3.95 6.97
C PHE A 100 4.81 -4.45 5.64
N VAL A 101 4.07 -3.60 4.95
CA VAL A 101 3.50 -3.87 3.63
C VAL A 101 4.37 -3.23 2.56
N ALA A 102 4.99 -4.08 1.71
CA ALA A 102 5.74 -3.66 0.53
C ALA A 102 4.92 -4.00 -0.73
N THR A 103 3.74 -3.43 -0.85
CA THR A 103 2.93 -3.35 -2.05
C THR A 103 2.30 -1.95 -2.15
N SER A 104 1.93 -1.55 -3.36
CA SER A 104 1.49 -0.18 -3.65
C SER A 104 0.06 0.06 -3.16
N VAL A 105 -0.08 0.60 -1.94
CA VAL A 105 -1.37 0.84 -1.27
C VAL A 105 -1.86 2.27 -1.56
N SER A 106 -3.07 2.42 -2.10
CA SER A 106 -3.71 3.73 -2.28
C SER A 106 -3.89 4.44 -0.93
N ILE A 107 -3.35 5.65 -0.82
CA ILE A 107 -3.55 6.55 0.33
C ILE A 107 -4.98 7.06 0.29
N ARG A 108 -5.76 6.77 1.35
CA ARG A 108 -7.16 7.16 1.51
C ARG A 108 -7.41 7.54 2.96
N ALA A 109 -8.35 8.47 3.20
CA ALA A 109 -8.62 9.00 4.54
C ALA A 109 -8.97 7.91 5.57
N GLU A 110 -9.77 6.92 5.18
CA GLU A 110 -10.14 5.81 6.07
C GLU A 110 -8.98 4.85 6.37
N ARG A 111 -8.00 4.74 5.46
CA ARG A 111 -6.80 3.94 5.67
C ARG A 111 -5.75 4.72 6.47
N ALA A 112 -5.55 5.99 6.15
CA ALA A 112 -4.57 6.84 6.80
C ALA A 112 -4.87 7.07 8.31
N LYS A 113 -6.12 6.83 8.75
CA LYS A 113 -6.52 6.82 10.17
C LYS A 113 -6.22 5.51 10.91
N LYS A 114 -5.78 4.47 10.19
CA LYS A 114 -5.57 3.12 10.77
C LYS A 114 -4.16 2.58 10.53
N TYR A 115 -3.46 3.15 9.58
CA TYR A 115 -2.15 2.70 9.12
C TYR A 115 -1.23 3.90 8.95
N ALA A 116 0.02 3.75 9.30
CA ALA A 116 1.04 4.75 8.98
C ALA A 116 1.57 4.52 7.56
N PHE A 117 1.51 5.56 6.74
CA PHE A 117 1.97 5.53 5.35
C PHE A 117 3.37 6.12 5.21
N THR A 118 4.21 5.51 4.38
CA THR A 118 5.45 6.13 3.92
C THR A 118 5.15 7.34 3.02
N VAL A 119 6.19 8.08 2.62
CA VAL A 119 6.06 8.98 1.47
C VAL A 119 5.61 8.18 0.24
N PRO A 120 4.86 8.79 -0.69
CA PRO A 120 4.37 8.10 -1.86
C PRO A 120 5.49 7.55 -2.73
N ILE A 121 5.23 6.41 -3.35
CA ILE A 121 6.12 5.80 -4.36
C ILE A 121 5.57 5.93 -5.77
N ALA A 122 4.26 6.18 -5.94
CA ALA A 122 3.63 6.29 -7.25
C ALA A 122 2.35 7.15 -7.23
N GLU A 123 1.95 7.61 -8.41
CA GLU A 123 0.61 8.12 -8.65
C GLU A 123 -0.42 6.99 -8.56
N GLY A 124 -1.60 7.30 -8.00
CA GLY A 124 -2.68 6.35 -7.74
C GLY A 124 -4.05 6.78 -8.23
N THR A 125 -4.14 7.80 -9.10
CA THR A 125 -5.41 8.25 -9.69
C THR A 125 -6.08 7.11 -10.45
N ASN A 126 -7.33 6.79 -10.11
CA ASN A 126 -8.05 5.71 -10.76
C ASN A 126 -8.64 6.15 -12.09
N TRP A 127 -8.40 5.36 -13.12
CA TRP A 127 -8.83 5.57 -14.49
C TRP A 127 -9.70 4.41 -14.98
N VAL A 128 -10.37 4.66 -16.08
CA VAL A 128 -11.16 3.69 -16.85
C VAL A 128 -10.35 3.20 -18.04
N MET A 129 -10.35 1.88 -18.25
CA MET A 129 -9.84 1.21 -19.45
C MET A 129 -10.96 0.36 -20.05
N LYS A 130 -11.10 0.39 -21.36
CA LYS A 130 -12.08 -0.38 -22.15
C LYS A 130 -11.41 -1.18 -23.25
N ARG A 131 -12.19 -2.02 -23.96
CA ARG A 131 -11.71 -2.60 -25.21
C ARG A 131 -11.49 -1.51 -26.26
N LYS A 132 -10.43 -1.65 -27.03
CA LYS A 132 -10.14 -0.75 -28.14
C LYS A 132 -11.26 -0.84 -29.20
N GLY A 133 -11.68 0.33 -29.71
CA GLY A 133 -12.73 0.44 -30.71
C GLY A 133 -14.16 0.30 -30.18
N ASP A 134 -14.36 0.18 -28.87
CA ASP A 134 -15.69 0.23 -28.27
C ASP A 134 -16.14 1.71 -28.16
N ASN A 135 -16.88 2.17 -29.14
CA ASN A 135 -17.38 3.55 -29.18
C ASN A 135 -18.55 3.82 -28.22
N SER A 136 -18.99 2.82 -27.45
CA SER A 136 -20.06 2.98 -26.47
C SER A 136 -19.58 3.56 -25.14
N ILE A 137 -18.26 3.72 -24.97
CA ILE A 137 -17.62 4.29 -23.77
C ILE A 137 -16.56 5.29 -24.24
N MET A 138 -16.90 6.57 -24.32
CA MET A 138 -15.99 7.64 -24.77
C MET A 138 -15.56 8.55 -23.61
N SER A 139 -16.31 8.52 -22.53
CA SER A 139 -16.04 9.23 -21.27
C SER A 139 -16.37 8.34 -20.07
N PRO A 140 -15.90 8.65 -18.85
CA PRO A 140 -16.28 7.92 -17.66
C PRO A 140 -17.79 7.92 -17.35
N ASP A 141 -18.55 8.91 -17.83
CA ASP A 141 -20.01 8.97 -17.66
C ASP A 141 -20.74 7.90 -18.48
N ASP A 142 -20.14 7.44 -19.58
CA ASP A 142 -20.68 6.36 -20.41
C ASP A 142 -20.62 4.98 -19.73
N LEU A 143 -20.05 4.90 -18.53
CA LEU A 143 -20.15 3.72 -17.67
C LEU A 143 -21.57 3.50 -17.14
N SER A 144 -22.47 4.48 -17.32
CA SER A 144 -23.90 4.36 -17.01
C SER A 144 -24.53 3.19 -17.76
N GLY A 145 -25.04 2.20 -17.00
CA GLY A 145 -25.63 0.98 -17.55
C GLY A 145 -24.64 -0.07 -18.04
N LYS A 146 -23.33 0.09 -17.79
CA LYS A 146 -22.27 -0.86 -18.17
C LYS A 146 -21.91 -1.81 -17.03
N VAL A 147 -21.30 -2.94 -17.36
CA VAL A 147 -20.64 -3.84 -16.41
C VAL A 147 -19.21 -3.37 -16.22
N VAL A 148 -18.90 -2.86 -15.03
CA VAL A 148 -17.57 -2.35 -14.66
C VAL A 148 -16.86 -3.38 -13.79
N CYS A 149 -15.57 -3.60 -14.03
CA CYS A 149 -14.75 -4.56 -13.30
C CYS A 149 -13.65 -3.88 -12.51
N THR A 150 -13.35 -4.42 -11.34
CA THR A 150 -12.16 -4.04 -10.56
C THR A 150 -11.80 -5.11 -9.54
N GLN A 151 -10.74 -4.88 -8.75
CA GLN A 151 -10.35 -5.77 -7.67
C GLN A 151 -11.13 -5.46 -6.39
N LEU A 152 -11.60 -6.51 -5.72
CA LEU A 152 -12.28 -6.48 -4.43
C LEU A 152 -11.39 -5.82 -3.34
N ALA A 153 -11.99 -4.98 -2.50
CA ALA A 153 -11.37 -4.26 -1.39
C ALA A 153 -10.23 -3.30 -1.79
N SER A 154 -10.06 -3.04 -3.11
CA SER A 154 -9.04 -2.12 -3.63
C SER A 154 -9.43 -0.65 -3.51
N GLY A 155 -8.45 0.25 -3.76
CA GLY A 155 -8.74 1.68 -3.91
C GLY A 155 -9.60 1.97 -5.13
N ALA A 156 -9.48 1.17 -6.19
CA ALA A 156 -10.26 1.31 -7.41
C ALA A 156 -11.73 0.89 -7.22
N GLU A 157 -12.02 -0.14 -6.42
CA GLU A 157 -13.41 -0.46 -6.06
C GLU A 157 -14.09 0.74 -5.39
N LYS A 158 -13.43 1.31 -4.39
CA LYS A 158 -13.99 2.45 -3.67
C LYS A 158 -14.17 3.67 -4.59
N ALA A 159 -13.19 3.95 -5.44
CA ALA A 159 -13.31 5.04 -6.43
C ALA A 159 -14.47 4.79 -7.40
N SER A 160 -14.69 3.54 -7.83
CA SER A 160 -15.82 3.17 -8.70
C SER A 160 -17.16 3.36 -8.00
N GLN A 161 -17.28 2.98 -6.72
CA GLN A 161 -18.49 3.20 -5.92
C GLN A 161 -18.79 4.70 -5.73
N GLU A 162 -17.76 5.50 -5.50
CA GLU A 162 -17.88 6.96 -5.37
C GLU A 162 -18.29 7.60 -6.69
N TRP A 163 -17.69 7.16 -7.79
CA TRP A 163 -18.07 7.62 -9.14
C TRP A 163 -19.50 7.24 -9.49
N GLU A 164 -19.93 6.01 -9.21
CA GLU A 164 -21.30 5.58 -9.41
C GLU A 164 -22.30 6.43 -8.60
N LYS A 165 -21.97 6.74 -7.34
CA LYS A 165 -22.78 7.64 -6.51
C LYS A 165 -22.87 9.04 -7.10
N ASP A 166 -21.75 9.59 -7.60
CA ASP A 166 -21.73 10.89 -8.26
C ASP A 166 -22.58 10.88 -9.55
N MET A 167 -22.42 9.86 -10.41
CA MET A 167 -23.25 9.68 -11.60
C MET A 167 -24.75 9.70 -11.27
N LYS A 168 -25.16 8.94 -10.24
CA LYS A 168 -26.56 8.90 -9.79
C LYS A 168 -27.03 10.26 -9.27
N SER A 169 -26.20 11.03 -8.60
CA SER A 169 -26.52 12.38 -8.12
C SER A 169 -26.73 13.37 -9.26
N ARG A 170 -26.10 13.13 -10.42
CA ARG A 170 -26.26 13.90 -11.66
C ARG A 170 -27.38 13.37 -12.58
N GLY A 171 -28.18 12.38 -12.13
CA GLY A 171 -29.32 11.84 -12.86
C GLY A 171 -28.99 10.70 -13.83
N LEU A 172 -27.76 10.17 -13.84
CA LEU A 172 -27.40 8.99 -14.61
C LEU A 172 -27.84 7.70 -13.87
N LYS A 173 -27.98 6.58 -14.60
CA LYS A 173 -28.46 5.31 -14.01
C LYS A 173 -27.46 4.64 -13.06
N GLY A 174 -26.18 5.01 -13.11
CA GLY A 174 -25.11 4.24 -12.45
C GLY A 174 -24.68 3.03 -13.30
N PHE A 175 -23.86 2.15 -12.72
CA PHE A 175 -23.43 0.93 -13.39
C PHE A 175 -24.59 -0.07 -13.51
N LYS A 176 -24.54 -0.95 -14.52
CA LYS A 176 -25.37 -2.16 -14.54
C LYS A 176 -24.93 -3.14 -13.45
N GLU A 177 -23.62 -3.28 -13.30
CA GLU A 177 -22.99 -4.13 -12.29
C GLU A 177 -21.58 -3.61 -12.02
N LEU A 178 -21.16 -3.59 -10.76
CA LEU A 178 -19.74 -3.51 -10.37
C LEU A 178 -19.27 -4.91 -10.01
N LYS A 179 -18.59 -5.59 -10.95
CA LYS A 179 -18.09 -6.95 -10.78
C LYS A 179 -16.70 -6.94 -10.16
N LEU A 180 -16.56 -7.67 -9.05
CA LEU A 180 -15.36 -7.68 -8.24
C LEU A 180 -14.58 -8.98 -8.43
N PHE A 181 -13.27 -8.86 -8.64
CA PHE A 181 -12.33 -9.97 -8.82
C PHE A 181 -11.32 -10.02 -7.67
N THR A 182 -10.71 -11.17 -7.47
CA THR A 182 -9.69 -11.33 -6.43
C THR A 182 -8.42 -10.53 -6.75
N ALA A 183 -8.04 -10.46 -8.04
CA ALA A 183 -6.88 -9.74 -8.51
C ALA A 183 -7.18 -8.91 -9.77
N HIS A 184 -6.42 -7.84 -9.99
CA HIS A 184 -6.58 -6.96 -11.16
C HIS A 184 -6.38 -7.65 -12.53
N PRO A 185 -5.45 -8.60 -12.72
CA PRO A 185 -5.31 -9.32 -13.99
C PRO A 185 -6.55 -10.09 -14.42
N GLU A 186 -7.34 -10.62 -13.47
CA GLU A 186 -8.61 -11.28 -13.74
C GLU A 186 -9.64 -10.30 -14.30
N ALA A 187 -9.73 -9.09 -13.73
CA ALA A 187 -10.60 -8.02 -14.25
C ALA A 187 -10.15 -7.55 -15.65
N THR A 188 -8.83 -7.48 -15.91
CA THR A 188 -8.28 -7.17 -17.24
C THR A 188 -8.71 -8.23 -18.27
N LEU A 189 -8.59 -9.51 -17.92
CA LEU A 189 -9.04 -10.61 -18.79
C LEU A 189 -10.55 -10.56 -19.04
N ALA A 190 -11.34 -10.21 -18.03
CA ALA A 190 -12.80 -10.07 -18.15
C ALA A 190 -13.22 -8.95 -19.11
N VAL A 191 -12.43 -7.87 -19.19
CA VAL A 191 -12.65 -6.83 -20.22
C VAL A 191 -12.25 -7.36 -21.60
N ALA A 192 -11.10 -8.02 -21.73
CA ALA A 192 -10.63 -8.55 -23.01
C ALA A 192 -11.64 -9.52 -23.65
N ASN A 193 -12.24 -10.41 -22.86
CA ASN A 193 -13.19 -11.43 -23.33
C ASN A 193 -14.67 -10.95 -23.39
N GLY A 194 -14.96 -9.70 -23.02
CA GLY A 194 -16.30 -9.12 -23.09
C GLY A 194 -17.21 -9.44 -21.89
N THR A 195 -16.72 -10.11 -20.84
CA THR A 195 -17.48 -10.32 -19.59
C THR A 195 -17.74 -9.00 -18.88
N CYS A 196 -16.82 -8.04 -19.00
CA CYS A 196 -16.97 -6.66 -18.53
C CYS A 196 -16.82 -5.69 -19.71
N ASP A 197 -17.49 -4.55 -19.60
CA ASP A 197 -17.38 -3.46 -20.59
C ASP A 197 -16.11 -2.64 -20.35
N ALA A 198 -15.77 -2.39 -19.09
CA ALA A 198 -14.62 -1.59 -18.68
C ALA A 198 -14.02 -2.09 -17.37
N GLN A 199 -12.74 -1.73 -17.13
CA GLN A 199 -12.03 -1.91 -15.87
C GLN A 199 -11.63 -0.58 -15.28
N THR A 200 -11.63 -0.50 -13.94
CA THR A 200 -11.05 0.61 -13.19
C THR A 200 -9.83 0.16 -12.41
N GLN A 201 -8.75 0.96 -12.45
CA GLN A 201 -7.48 0.69 -11.79
C GLN A 201 -6.62 1.97 -11.77
N PRO A 202 -5.55 2.08 -10.95
CA PRO A 202 -4.61 3.19 -11.05
C PRO A 202 -4.03 3.36 -12.45
N LEU A 203 -3.92 4.62 -12.90
CA LEU A 203 -3.43 4.97 -14.23
C LEU A 203 -2.12 4.28 -14.62
N PRO A 204 -1.06 4.22 -13.77
CA PRO A 204 0.20 3.61 -14.17
C PRO A 204 0.07 2.15 -14.59
N ASN A 205 -0.79 1.39 -13.91
CA ASN A 205 -1.06 -0.01 -14.27
C ASN A 205 -1.77 -0.10 -15.63
N LEU A 206 -2.86 0.65 -15.79
CA LEU A 206 -3.65 0.62 -17.04
C LEU A 206 -2.84 1.11 -18.23
N ALA A 207 -1.99 2.12 -18.04
CA ALA A 207 -1.12 2.64 -19.10
C ALA A 207 -0.15 1.56 -19.62
N VAL A 208 0.45 0.78 -18.70
CA VAL A 208 1.35 -0.32 -19.07
C VAL A 208 0.58 -1.48 -19.71
N VAL A 209 -0.61 -1.83 -19.20
CA VAL A 209 -1.46 -2.85 -19.83
C VAL A 209 -1.83 -2.45 -21.25
N ALA A 210 -2.32 -1.23 -21.47
CA ALA A 210 -2.69 -0.74 -22.79
C ALA A 210 -1.49 -0.63 -23.75
N LYS A 211 -0.31 -0.23 -23.24
CA LYS A 211 0.95 -0.17 -24.00
C LYS A 211 1.42 -1.56 -24.45
N ASN A 212 1.36 -2.55 -23.56
CA ASN A 212 1.85 -3.90 -23.82
C ASN A 212 0.88 -4.74 -24.67
N GLN A 213 -0.43 -4.44 -24.58
CA GLN A 213 -1.47 -5.12 -25.35
C GLN A 213 -2.07 -4.18 -26.40
N LYS A 214 -1.21 -3.65 -27.26
CA LYS A 214 -1.59 -2.75 -28.36
C LYS A 214 -2.66 -3.39 -29.24
N GLY A 215 -3.80 -2.67 -29.39
CA GLY A 215 -4.90 -3.16 -30.19
C GLY A 215 -6.01 -3.85 -29.39
N VAL A 216 -5.79 -4.15 -28.09
CA VAL A 216 -6.81 -4.76 -27.22
C VAL A 216 -7.52 -3.73 -26.36
N PHE A 217 -6.77 -2.79 -25.77
CA PHE A 217 -7.29 -1.82 -24.82
C PHE A 217 -6.97 -0.39 -25.18
N GLU A 218 -7.79 0.52 -24.65
CA GLU A 218 -7.54 1.96 -24.62
C GLU A 218 -8.06 2.61 -23.34
N LEU A 219 -7.39 3.68 -22.92
CA LEU A 219 -7.75 4.47 -21.74
C LEU A 219 -8.88 5.44 -22.09
N VAL A 220 -9.78 5.69 -21.14
CA VAL A 220 -10.92 6.60 -21.31
C VAL A 220 -10.71 7.91 -20.54
N GLY A 221 -10.54 7.82 -19.21
CA GLY A 221 -10.40 8.99 -18.36
C GLY A 221 -10.42 8.63 -16.87
N PRO A 222 -10.15 9.64 -16.00
CA PRO A 222 -10.14 9.45 -14.57
C PRO A 222 -11.55 9.38 -13.97
N ILE A 223 -11.70 8.57 -12.90
CA ILE A 223 -12.89 8.48 -12.05
C ILE A 223 -12.62 8.91 -10.62
N SER A 224 -11.44 9.40 -10.34
CA SER A 224 -11.09 9.96 -9.02
C SER A 224 -10.26 11.22 -9.19
N GLY A 225 -10.21 12.03 -8.15
CA GLY A 225 -9.21 13.10 -8.05
C GLY A 225 -7.79 12.52 -7.98
N LYS A 226 -6.80 13.43 -7.98
CA LYS A 226 -5.39 13.07 -7.86
C LYS A 226 -5.15 12.28 -6.58
N ALA A 227 -4.52 11.14 -6.68
CA ALA A 227 -4.26 10.21 -5.59
C ALA A 227 -2.86 9.63 -5.71
N TYR A 228 -2.36 9.06 -4.61
CA TYR A 228 -1.03 8.48 -4.53
C TYR A 228 -1.07 7.11 -3.89
N MET A 229 -0.01 6.33 -4.10
CA MET A 229 0.21 5.04 -3.48
C MET A 229 1.52 5.05 -2.69
N ALA A 230 1.52 4.37 -1.54
CA ALA A 230 2.66 4.26 -0.65
C ALA A 230 2.70 2.88 0.03
N TRP A 231 3.77 2.60 0.75
CA TRP A 231 3.85 1.44 1.64
C TRP A 231 3.23 1.76 3.00
N VAL A 232 3.01 0.71 3.80
CA VAL A 232 2.24 0.80 5.03
C VAL A 232 2.92 0.05 6.16
N THR A 233 3.00 0.71 7.33
CA THR A 233 3.35 0.08 8.61
C THR A 233 2.15 0.09 9.57
N ARG A 234 2.26 -0.58 10.71
CA ARG A 234 1.34 -0.39 11.82
C ARG A 234 1.39 1.06 12.34
N PRO A 235 0.32 1.55 12.98
CA PRO A 235 0.29 2.92 13.53
C PRO A 235 1.44 3.24 14.48
N GLU A 236 1.84 2.27 15.31
CA GLU A 236 2.89 2.38 16.31
C GLU A 236 4.31 2.31 15.74
N ASP A 237 4.51 1.74 14.54
CA ASP A 237 5.80 1.54 13.90
C ASP A 237 6.30 2.78 13.14
N THR A 238 6.24 3.94 13.78
CA THR A 238 6.58 5.22 13.15
C THR A 238 8.07 5.33 12.81
N ASP A 239 8.95 4.75 13.62
CA ASP A 239 10.39 4.71 13.37
C ASP A 239 10.74 3.89 12.12
N LEU A 240 10.08 2.75 11.92
CA LEU A 240 10.21 1.96 10.69
C LEU A 240 9.66 2.72 9.47
N ARG A 241 8.45 3.32 9.59
CA ARG A 241 7.87 4.15 8.53
C ARG A 241 8.80 5.28 8.12
N ASP A 242 9.39 5.97 9.10
CA ASP A 242 10.27 7.13 8.85
C ASP A 242 11.57 6.70 8.20
N TYR A 243 12.14 5.56 8.62
CA TYR A 243 13.29 4.98 7.94
C TYR A 243 12.96 4.63 6.47
N LEU A 244 11.87 3.91 6.20
CA LEU A 244 11.45 3.58 4.84
C LEU A 244 11.25 4.85 4.00
N SER A 245 10.58 5.87 4.56
CA SER A 245 10.35 7.15 3.90
C SER A 245 11.66 7.87 3.57
N SER A 246 12.62 7.90 4.51
CA SER A 246 13.92 8.52 4.29
C SER A 246 14.69 7.88 3.15
N LYS A 247 14.62 6.54 3.02
CA LYS A 247 15.26 5.82 1.93
C LYS A 247 14.59 6.06 0.57
N ILE A 248 13.26 6.13 0.54
CA ILE A 248 12.53 6.50 -0.69
C ILE A 248 12.90 7.92 -1.14
N LEU A 249 12.99 8.88 -0.20
CA LEU A 249 13.43 10.25 -0.51
C LEU A 249 14.88 10.26 -1.00
N GLU A 250 15.80 9.55 -0.36
CA GLU A 250 17.19 9.39 -0.81
C GLU A 250 17.26 8.85 -2.24
N MET A 251 16.46 7.83 -2.57
CA MET A 251 16.39 7.29 -3.94
C MET A 251 15.89 8.33 -4.94
N ARG A 252 14.95 9.19 -4.56
CA ARG A 252 14.48 10.29 -5.42
C ARG A 252 15.59 11.31 -5.66
N ASP A 253 16.26 11.75 -4.61
CA ASP A 253 17.32 12.75 -4.69
C ASP A 253 18.48 12.28 -5.57
N LYS A 254 18.74 10.95 -5.56
CA LYS A 254 19.74 10.30 -6.42
C LYS A 254 19.23 10.01 -7.85
N GLY A 255 17.96 10.27 -8.18
CA GLY A 255 17.36 9.96 -9.47
C GLY A 255 17.03 8.49 -9.70
N ILE A 256 17.25 7.63 -8.70
CA ILE A 256 17.03 6.17 -8.81
C ILE A 256 15.54 5.86 -9.03
N ILE A 257 14.64 6.58 -8.36
CA ILE A 257 13.18 6.42 -8.57
C ILE A 257 12.80 6.68 -10.03
N ASP A 258 13.37 7.72 -10.64
CA ASP A 258 13.13 8.06 -12.04
C ASP A 258 13.60 6.96 -12.98
N GLU A 259 14.78 6.38 -12.74
CA GLU A 259 15.34 5.30 -13.55
C GLU A 259 14.46 4.04 -13.49
N ILE A 260 14.01 3.64 -12.29
CA ILE A 260 13.15 2.48 -12.17
C ILE A 260 11.71 2.75 -12.65
N GLN A 261 11.21 3.99 -12.62
CA GLN A 261 9.97 4.36 -13.28
C GLN A 261 10.07 4.18 -14.80
N GLU A 262 11.14 4.70 -15.43
CA GLU A 262 11.38 4.48 -16.86
C GLU A 262 11.50 2.98 -17.21
N LYS A 263 12.20 2.21 -16.39
CA LYS A 263 12.34 0.77 -16.59
C LYS A 263 11.00 0.03 -16.64
N TRP A 264 10.11 0.33 -15.70
CA TRP A 264 8.88 -0.46 -15.51
C TRP A 264 7.65 0.12 -16.19
N PHE A 265 7.54 1.44 -16.27
CA PHE A 265 6.39 2.13 -16.88
C PHE A 265 6.73 2.69 -18.25
N GLY A 266 8.00 3.07 -18.49
CA GLY A 266 8.44 3.79 -19.67
C GLY A 266 8.00 5.25 -19.66
N PHE A 267 7.77 5.80 -18.48
CA PHE A 267 7.53 7.21 -18.21
C PHE A 267 7.78 7.52 -16.73
N LYS A 268 8.02 8.81 -16.44
CA LYS A 268 8.18 9.32 -15.08
C LYS A 268 6.87 9.85 -14.52
N MET A 269 6.64 9.64 -13.24
CA MET A 269 5.49 10.14 -12.51
C MET A 269 5.91 11.21 -11.50
N PRO A 270 5.29 12.40 -11.48
CA PRO A 270 5.54 13.37 -10.42
C PRO A 270 4.95 12.86 -9.10
N ILE A 271 5.80 12.66 -8.11
CA ILE A 271 5.43 12.15 -6.79
C ILE A 271 5.79 13.21 -5.75
N PRO A 272 4.85 13.71 -4.92
CA PRO A 272 5.14 14.71 -3.90
C PRO A 272 5.95 14.11 -2.74
N SER A 273 6.76 14.92 -2.09
CA SER A 273 7.40 14.60 -0.80
C SER A 273 6.52 15.00 0.39
N GLU A 274 5.64 15.97 0.20
CA GLU A 274 4.78 16.56 1.24
C GLU A 274 3.34 16.72 0.73
N GLY A 275 2.40 16.97 1.65
CA GLY A 275 1.00 17.26 1.33
C GLY A 275 0.22 16.12 0.65
N HIS A 276 0.71 14.89 0.78
CA HIS A 276 0.11 13.71 0.16
C HIS A 276 -0.84 12.94 1.09
N LEU A 277 -0.77 13.20 2.38
CA LEU A 277 -1.65 12.58 3.37
C LEU A 277 -2.95 13.38 3.52
N PRO A 278 -4.09 12.73 3.66
CA PRO A 278 -5.34 13.39 3.99
C PRO A 278 -5.34 13.93 5.42
N GLU A 279 -6.21 14.88 5.71
CA GLU A 279 -6.40 15.41 7.05
C GLU A 279 -6.72 14.30 8.07
N GLY A 280 -6.07 14.35 9.24
CA GLY A 280 -6.22 13.36 10.30
C GLY A 280 -5.54 12.02 10.01
N ALA A 281 -4.54 11.98 9.13
CA ALA A 281 -3.67 10.83 8.93
C ALA A 281 -2.72 10.61 10.13
N LEU A 282 -2.28 9.35 10.32
CA LEU A 282 -1.28 8.93 11.32
C LEU A 282 0.14 9.22 10.85
#